data_8174a9892f5f7ef6f6582d5e59dbcd4b
#
_entry.id   8174a9892f5f7ef6f6582d5e59dbcd4b
#
_cell.length_a   1.000
_cell.length_b   1.000
_cell.length_c   1.000
_cell.angle_alpha   90.00
_cell.angle_beta   90.00
_cell.angle_gamma   90.00
#
_symmetry.space_group_name_H-M   'P 1'
#
loop_
_entity.id
_entity.type
_entity.pdbx_description
1 polymer ?
#
loop_
_entity_poly.entity_id
_entity_poly.type
_entity_poly.pdbx_seq_one_letter_code
_entity_poly.pdbx_strand_id
1 'polypeptide(L)'
;MRLMSRTLEKARSVARRVTDPELPMLTLADLGVLRDVDVVGEGHVVVDITPTYSGCPAMAAMRDDLVRELQGAGFGRVDVRVSLHPAWTTDWITPEGRAALAAAGISPPGPAPSTDGPIPLTLLPTARQVRCPQCDSPATELVSEFGSTACKAQYRCSSCLEPFDHLKEI
;
A
#
# COMPACT_ATOMS: atom_id res chain seq x y z
N MET A 1 31.05 5.78 12.86
CA MET A 1 30.08 6.53 12.06
C MET A 1 29.84 5.92 10.66
N ARG A 2 30.83 5.64 9.82
CA ARG A 2 30.66 5.01 8.49
C ARG A 2 30.05 3.59 8.51
N LEU A 3 30.35 2.78 9.54
CA LEU A 3 29.86 1.39 9.62
C LEU A 3 28.35 1.33 9.92
N MET A 4 27.87 2.16 10.85
CA MET A 4 26.45 2.25 11.19
C MET A 4 25.60 2.73 10.00
N SER A 5 26.11 3.68 9.20
CA SER A 5 25.43 4.15 7.99
C SER A 5 25.25 3.01 6.96
N ARG A 6 26.27 2.20 6.72
CA ARG A 6 26.19 1.05 5.80
C ARG A 6 25.22 -0.03 6.28
N THR A 7 25.16 -0.25 7.58
CA THR A 7 24.26 -1.24 8.20
C THR A 7 22.79 -0.78 8.04
N LEU A 8 22.53 0.50 8.29
CA LEU A 8 21.19 1.10 8.10
C LEU A 8 20.76 1.07 6.62
N GLU A 9 21.66 1.44 5.71
CA GLU A 9 21.38 1.38 4.26
C GLU A 9 21.06 -0.05 3.81
N LYS A 10 21.79 -1.05 4.33
CA LYS A 10 21.51 -2.47 4.06
C LYS A 10 20.13 -2.86 4.57
N ALA A 11 19.78 -2.51 5.82
CA ALA A 11 18.48 -2.82 6.41
C ALA A 11 17.34 -2.18 5.59
N ARG A 12 17.47 -0.91 5.24
CA ARG A 12 16.51 -0.19 4.39
C ARG A 12 16.36 -0.83 3.01
N SER A 13 17.46 -1.20 2.38
CA SER A 13 17.45 -1.86 1.07
C SER A 13 16.74 -3.22 1.10
N VAL A 14 16.91 -3.99 2.17
CA VAL A 14 16.22 -5.27 2.35
C VAL A 14 14.73 -5.06 2.61
N ALA A 15 14.36 -4.21 3.56
CA ALA A 15 12.97 -3.96 3.93
C ALA A 15 12.14 -3.41 2.75
N ARG A 16 12.74 -2.55 1.91
CA ARG A 16 12.09 -1.97 0.73
C ARG A 16 11.75 -2.97 -0.37
N ARG A 17 12.32 -4.17 -0.37
CA ARG A 17 12.03 -5.23 -1.35
C ARG A 17 10.91 -6.17 -0.92
N VAL A 18 10.47 -6.08 0.32
CA VAL A 18 9.36 -6.90 0.81
C VAL A 18 8.08 -6.47 0.12
N THR A 19 7.38 -7.42 -0.50
CA THR A 19 6.14 -7.17 -1.23
C THR A 19 4.92 -7.38 -0.35
N ASP A 20 3.81 -6.74 -0.72
CA ASP A 20 2.52 -6.99 -0.09
C ASP A 20 1.97 -8.35 -0.52
N PRO A 21 1.51 -9.21 0.40
CA PRO A 21 1.00 -10.54 0.06
C PRO A 21 -0.31 -10.53 -0.74
N GLU A 22 -1.10 -9.46 -0.65
CA GLU A 22 -2.35 -9.29 -1.39
C GLU A 22 -2.16 -8.53 -2.71
N LEU A 23 -1.06 -7.77 -2.81
CA LEU A 23 -0.67 -6.97 -3.99
C LEU A 23 0.79 -7.27 -4.34
N PRO A 24 1.12 -8.48 -4.80
CA PRO A 24 2.52 -8.93 -4.98
C PRO A 24 3.30 -8.12 -6.01
N MET A 25 2.63 -7.30 -6.83
CA MET A 25 3.26 -6.34 -7.73
C MET A 25 3.78 -5.09 -7.01
N LEU A 26 3.40 -4.85 -5.74
CA LEU A 26 3.81 -3.72 -4.93
C LEU A 26 4.73 -4.15 -3.79
N THR A 27 5.76 -3.37 -3.54
CA THR A 27 6.50 -3.46 -2.28
C THR A 27 5.73 -2.70 -1.17
N LEU A 28 6.01 -3.04 0.08
CA LEU A 28 5.46 -2.29 1.22
C LEU A 28 5.90 -0.82 1.20
N ALA A 29 7.06 -0.54 0.60
CA ALA A 29 7.55 0.83 0.38
C ALA A 29 6.73 1.56 -0.70
N ASP A 30 6.45 0.92 -1.84
CA ASP A 30 5.65 1.50 -2.92
C ASP A 30 4.21 1.76 -2.48
N LEU A 31 3.68 0.89 -1.64
CA LEU A 31 2.34 1.04 -1.05
C LEU A 31 2.30 2.11 0.06
N GLY A 32 3.45 2.57 0.56
CA GLY A 32 3.54 3.50 1.68
C GLY A 32 3.23 2.88 3.05
N VAL A 33 3.16 1.55 3.13
CA VAL A 33 2.99 0.78 4.38
C VAL A 33 4.29 0.79 5.19
N LEU A 34 5.45 0.64 4.54
CA LEU A 34 6.76 0.76 5.17
C LEU A 34 7.06 2.23 5.48
N ARG A 35 7.12 2.60 6.76
CA ARG A 35 7.30 3.98 7.20
C ARG A 35 8.72 4.33 7.53
N ASP A 36 9.37 3.52 8.34
CA ASP A 36 10.76 3.74 8.72
C ASP A 36 11.49 2.44 9.03
N VAL A 37 12.81 2.51 8.94
CA VAL A 37 13.71 1.41 9.28
C VAL A 37 14.92 2.00 9.99
N ASP A 38 15.12 1.59 11.23
CA ASP A 38 16.22 1.98 12.07
C ASP A 38 17.07 0.80 12.55
N VAL A 39 18.34 1.06 12.83
CA VAL A 39 19.26 0.09 13.44
C VAL A 39 19.63 0.58 14.82
N VAL A 40 19.25 -0.19 15.84
CA VAL A 40 19.50 0.11 17.24
C VAL A 40 20.55 -0.85 17.78
N GLY A 41 21.72 -0.35 18.10
CA GLY A 41 22.83 -1.20 18.58
C GLY A 41 23.38 -2.15 17.50
N GLU A 42 23.97 -3.27 17.93
CA GLU A 42 24.61 -4.24 17.04
C GLU A 42 23.58 -5.25 16.50
N GLY A 43 23.20 -5.09 15.22
CA GLY A 43 22.38 -6.06 14.52
C GLY A 43 20.89 -6.10 14.90
N HIS A 44 20.40 -5.13 15.65
CA HIS A 44 18.99 -4.99 16.00
C HIS A 44 18.32 -3.97 15.07
N VAL A 45 17.36 -4.42 14.28
CA VAL A 45 16.58 -3.59 13.36
C VAL A 45 15.18 -3.36 13.91
N VAL A 46 14.73 -2.13 13.84
CA VAL A 46 13.35 -1.74 14.15
C VAL A 46 12.70 -1.23 12.88
N VAL A 47 11.56 -1.81 12.51
CA VAL A 47 10.79 -1.44 11.32
C VAL A 47 9.44 -0.91 11.75
N ASP A 48 9.07 0.27 11.29
CA ASP A 48 7.76 0.85 11.52
C ASP A 48 6.89 0.70 10.26
N ILE A 49 5.70 0.14 10.43
CA ILE A 49 4.72 -0.03 9.36
C ILE A 49 3.35 0.55 9.77
N THR A 50 2.64 1.06 8.77
CA THR A 50 1.26 1.56 8.94
C THR A 50 0.35 0.81 7.94
N PRO A 51 -0.61 0.00 8.42
CA PRO A 51 -1.51 -0.74 7.53
C PRO A 51 -2.47 0.20 6.80
N THR A 52 -2.95 -0.23 5.64
CA THR A 52 -3.95 0.51 4.85
C THR A 52 -5.28 0.67 5.59
N TYR A 53 -5.60 -0.25 6.50
CA TYR A 53 -6.71 -0.14 7.45
C TYR A 53 -6.44 -1.02 8.70
N SER A 54 -7.08 -0.71 9.81
CA SER A 54 -6.77 -1.32 11.12
C SER A 54 -7.07 -2.82 11.22
N GLY A 55 -7.90 -3.35 10.35
CA GLY A 55 -8.30 -4.77 10.31
C GLY A 55 -7.65 -5.58 9.19
N CYS A 56 -6.50 -5.13 8.64
CA CYS A 56 -5.83 -5.81 7.52
C CYS A 56 -5.41 -7.24 7.89
N PRO A 57 -5.95 -8.29 7.24
CA PRO A 57 -5.60 -9.68 7.52
C PRO A 57 -4.16 -10.01 7.12
N ALA A 58 -3.57 -9.25 6.19
CA ALA A 58 -2.21 -9.44 5.72
C ALA A 58 -1.13 -8.97 6.70
N MET A 59 -1.50 -8.29 7.80
CA MET A 59 -0.54 -7.72 8.75
C MET A 59 0.44 -8.74 9.33
N ALA A 60 -0.05 -9.92 9.69
CA ALA A 60 0.82 -10.98 10.23
C ALA A 60 1.85 -11.41 9.18
N ALA A 61 1.42 -11.66 7.95
CA ALA A 61 2.28 -12.06 6.85
C ALA A 61 3.33 -10.97 6.53
N MET A 62 2.95 -9.70 6.46
CA MET A 62 3.88 -8.59 6.24
C MET A 62 4.97 -8.52 7.31
N ARG A 63 4.59 -8.70 8.59
CA ARG A 63 5.55 -8.72 9.71
C ARG A 63 6.50 -9.90 9.60
N ASP A 64 5.97 -11.10 9.36
CA ASP A 64 6.76 -12.32 9.24
C ASP A 64 7.73 -12.24 8.05
N ASP A 65 7.30 -11.68 6.93
CA ASP A 65 8.13 -11.49 5.75
C ASP A 65 9.26 -10.48 6.01
N LEU A 66 8.97 -9.33 6.66
CA LEU A 66 9.99 -8.36 7.06
C LEU A 66 11.03 -8.99 7.99
N VAL A 67 10.57 -9.74 9.01
CA VAL A 67 11.47 -10.43 9.94
C VAL A 67 12.33 -11.45 9.22
N ARG A 68 11.73 -12.29 8.37
CA ARG A 68 12.43 -13.33 7.61
C ARG A 68 13.50 -12.75 6.70
N GLU A 69 13.15 -11.72 5.91
CA GLU A 69 14.08 -11.11 4.94
C GLU A 69 15.25 -10.40 5.64
N LEU A 70 14.99 -9.68 6.72
CA LEU A 70 16.03 -9.00 7.48
C LEU A 70 16.93 -9.98 8.23
N GLN A 71 16.38 -11.03 8.84
CA GLN A 71 17.18 -12.08 9.49
C GLN A 71 18.01 -12.85 8.45
N GLY A 72 17.44 -13.16 7.28
CA GLY A 72 18.17 -13.74 6.15
C GLY A 72 19.33 -12.87 5.65
N ALA A 73 19.23 -11.56 5.82
CA ALA A 73 20.29 -10.61 5.50
C ALA A 73 21.37 -10.50 6.61
N GLY A 74 21.21 -11.23 7.73
CA GLY A 74 22.20 -11.31 8.81
C GLY A 74 21.92 -10.38 9.98
N PHE A 75 20.72 -9.80 10.11
CA PHE A 75 20.34 -9.07 11.30
C PHE A 75 19.84 -10.02 12.39
N GLY A 76 20.45 -9.94 13.60
CA GLY A 76 20.17 -10.90 14.67
C GLY A 76 18.83 -10.72 15.34
N ARG A 77 18.34 -9.47 15.42
CA ARG A 77 17.04 -9.12 16.02
C ARG A 77 16.29 -8.16 15.15
N VAL A 78 15.00 -8.44 14.94
CA VAL A 78 14.10 -7.59 14.14
C VAL A 78 12.81 -7.40 14.93
N ASP A 79 12.50 -6.15 15.23
CA ASP A 79 11.23 -5.76 15.85
C ASP A 79 10.40 -4.98 14.81
N VAL A 80 9.19 -5.44 14.51
CA VAL A 80 8.25 -4.75 13.62
C VAL A 80 7.17 -4.10 14.47
N ARG A 81 7.10 -2.77 14.41
CA ARG A 81 6.11 -1.95 15.10
C ARG A 81 4.99 -1.54 14.15
N VAL A 82 3.78 -1.58 14.65
CA VAL A 82 2.60 -1.11 13.91
C VAL A 82 2.18 0.23 14.48
N SER A 83 2.17 1.26 13.64
CA SER A 83 1.63 2.58 13.98
C SER A 83 0.33 2.79 13.22
N LEU A 84 -0.71 3.26 13.92
CA LEU A 84 -1.98 3.66 13.33
C LEU A 84 -2.10 5.19 13.23
N HIS A 85 -1.07 5.92 13.68
CA HIS A 85 -1.01 7.37 13.62
C HIS A 85 0.33 7.86 13.06
N PRO A 86 0.30 8.73 12.04
CA PRO A 86 -0.87 9.11 11.27
C PRO A 86 -1.49 7.91 10.55
N ALA A 87 -2.80 7.96 10.29
CA ALA A 87 -3.48 6.91 9.52
C ALA A 87 -2.89 6.84 8.10
N TRP A 88 -2.87 5.64 7.54
CA TRP A 88 -2.44 5.45 6.16
C TRP A 88 -3.37 6.20 5.20
N THR A 89 -2.81 6.71 4.13
CA THR A 89 -3.56 7.37 3.05
C THR A 89 -3.03 6.94 1.69
N THR A 90 -3.90 6.89 0.70
CA THR A 90 -3.56 6.57 -0.69
C THR A 90 -2.54 7.54 -1.32
N ASP A 91 -2.36 8.72 -0.74
CA ASP A 91 -1.35 9.69 -1.18
C ASP A 91 0.09 9.23 -0.89
N TRP A 92 0.26 8.22 -0.03
CA TRP A 92 1.57 7.64 0.27
C TRP A 92 2.01 6.60 -0.76
N ILE A 93 1.13 6.16 -1.66
CA ILE A 93 1.49 5.26 -2.76
C ILE A 93 2.41 6.01 -3.72
N THR A 94 3.56 5.44 -4.00
CA THR A 94 4.53 6.03 -4.93
C THR A 94 3.99 6.07 -6.37
N PRO A 95 4.50 6.95 -7.23
CA PRO A 95 4.17 6.93 -8.66
C PRO A 95 4.46 5.58 -9.31
N GLU A 96 5.56 4.93 -8.94
CA GLU A 96 5.95 3.59 -9.40
C GLU A 96 4.93 2.54 -8.94
N GLY A 97 4.46 2.62 -7.70
CA GLY A 97 3.41 1.75 -7.18
C GLY A 97 2.09 1.92 -7.92
N ARG A 98 1.68 3.15 -8.23
CA ARG A 98 0.49 3.42 -9.05
C ARG A 98 0.62 2.86 -10.46
N ALA A 99 1.79 2.99 -11.08
CA ALA A 99 2.08 2.43 -12.39
C ALA A 99 2.05 0.88 -12.37
N ALA A 100 2.59 0.26 -11.32
CA ALA A 100 2.57 -1.19 -11.14
C ALA A 100 1.15 -1.73 -10.95
N LEU A 101 0.28 -1.04 -10.21
CA LEU A 101 -1.16 -1.37 -10.11
C LEU A 101 -1.82 -1.36 -11.49
N ALA A 102 -1.67 -0.27 -12.23
CA ALA A 102 -2.26 -0.14 -13.57
C ALA A 102 -1.76 -1.24 -14.53
N ALA A 103 -0.46 -1.54 -14.51
CA ALA A 103 0.13 -2.61 -15.32
C ALA A 103 -0.40 -4.00 -14.95
N ALA A 104 -0.80 -4.20 -13.69
CA ALA A 104 -1.42 -5.43 -13.21
C ALA A 104 -2.94 -5.49 -13.46
N GLY A 105 -3.52 -4.48 -14.11
CA GLY A 105 -4.95 -4.41 -14.39
C GLY A 105 -5.81 -3.96 -13.21
N ILE A 106 -5.19 -3.33 -12.21
CA ILE A 106 -5.88 -2.74 -11.05
C ILE A 106 -5.91 -1.22 -11.25
N SER A 107 -7.09 -0.63 -11.23
CA SER A 107 -7.21 0.83 -11.33
C SER A 107 -6.64 1.49 -10.07
N PRO A 108 -5.60 2.36 -10.20
CA PRO A 108 -5.02 3.06 -9.06
C PRO A 108 -6.03 4.03 -8.43
N PRO A 109 -5.87 4.34 -7.12
CA PRO A 109 -6.73 5.31 -6.45
C PRO A 109 -6.47 6.73 -6.97
N GLY A 110 -7.48 7.58 -6.90
CA GLY A 110 -7.33 9.01 -7.00
C GLY A 110 -6.61 9.61 -5.76
N PRO A 111 -6.59 10.95 -5.67
CA PRO A 111 -6.11 11.62 -4.46
C PRO A 111 -6.99 11.27 -3.26
N ALA A 112 -6.39 11.18 -2.07
CA ALA A 112 -7.15 10.97 -0.85
C ALA A 112 -8.18 12.09 -0.64
N PRO A 113 -9.35 11.78 -0.05
CA PRO A 113 -10.31 12.82 0.32
C PRO A 113 -9.66 13.82 1.28
N SER A 114 -9.75 15.12 0.97
CA SER A 114 -9.25 16.13 1.89
C SER A 114 -10.08 16.14 3.18
N THR A 115 -9.40 16.02 4.31
CA THR A 115 -10.02 16.11 5.64
C THR A 115 -9.98 17.54 6.21
N ASP A 116 -9.43 18.49 5.46
CA ASP A 116 -9.27 19.88 5.89
C ASP A 116 -10.55 20.68 5.62
N GLY A 117 -11.29 20.98 6.68
CA GLY A 117 -12.45 21.87 6.65
C GLY A 117 -13.80 21.18 6.86
N PRO A 118 -14.91 21.95 6.80
CA PRO A 118 -16.25 21.40 6.92
C PRO A 118 -16.53 20.44 5.78
N ILE A 119 -16.86 19.18 6.10
CA ILE A 119 -17.26 18.19 5.10
C ILE A 119 -18.66 18.58 4.60
N PRO A 120 -18.81 18.95 3.31
CA PRO A 120 -20.14 19.22 2.77
C PRO A 120 -20.94 17.92 2.78
N LEU A 121 -22.07 17.91 3.50
CA LEU A 121 -23.02 16.82 3.49
C LEU A 121 -23.72 16.82 2.12
N THR A 122 -23.13 16.16 1.14
CA THR A 122 -23.80 15.89 -0.13
C THR A 122 -24.67 14.64 0.03
N LEU A 123 -25.97 14.80 -0.09
CA LEU A 123 -26.94 13.69 -0.10
C LEU A 123 -26.91 12.89 -1.41
N LEU A 124 -26.16 13.34 -2.39
CA LEU A 124 -25.95 12.65 -3.65
C LEU A 124 -24.65 11.82 -3.59
N PRO A 125 -24.66 10.57 -4.07
CA PRO A 125 -23.43 9.81 -4.20
C PRO A 125 -22.47 10.60 -5.07
N THR A 126 -21.29 10.95 -4.55
CA THR A 126 -20.20 11.48 -5.37
C THR A 126 -19.78 10.37 -6.33
N ALA A 127 -20.12 10.52 -7.61
CA ALA A 127 -19.70 9.61 -8.66
C ALA A 127 -18.17 9.68 -8.75
N ARG A 128 -17.47 8.69 -8.20
CA ARG A 128 -16.03 8.54 -8.39
C ARG A 128 -15.79 8.17 -9.85
N GLN A 129 -15.00 8.98 -10.54
CA GLN A 129 -14.58 8.64 -11.90
C GLN A 129 -13.38 7.68 -11.83
N VAL A 130 -13.69 6.38 -11.86
CA VAL A 130 -12.68 5.33 -11.96
C VAL A 130 -12.42 5.05 -13.43
N ARG A 131 -11.13 5.08 -13.84
CA ARG A 131 -10.74 4.77 -15.22
C ARG A 131 -10.42 3.29 -15.37
N CYS A 132 -10.81 2.73 -16.52
CA CYS A 132 -10.47 1.37 -16.88
C CYS A 132 -8.95 1.22 -17.09
N PRO A 133 -8.25 0.29 -16.39
CA PRO A 133 -6.82 0.11 -16.58
C PRO A 133 -6.43 -0.51 -17.92
N GLN A 134 -7.40 -1.07 -18.68
CA GLN A 134 -7.17 -1.69 -19.98
C GLN A 134 -7.29 -0.72 -21.15
N CYS A 135 -8.30 0.17 -21.15
CA CYS A 135 -8.60 1.04 -22.28
C CYS A 135 -8.70 2.53 -21.91
N ASP A 136 -8.41 2.88 -20.66
CA ASP A 136 -8.46 4.24 -20.09
C ASP A 136 -9.83 4.94 -20.20
N SER A 137 -10.89 4.21 -20.51
CA SER A 137 -12.23 4.77 -20.60
C SER A 137 -12.73 5.20 -19.21
N PRO A 138 -13.36 6.39 -19.09
CA PRO A 138 -14.04 6.80 -17.86
C PRO A 138 -15.44 6.17 -17.72
N ALA A 139 -15.95 5.48 -18.76
CA ALA A 139 -17.26 4.83 -18.76
C ALA A 139 -17.15 3.50 -17.99
N THR A 140 -17.20 3.56 -16.67
CA THR A 140 -17.11 2.41 -15.78
C THR A 140 -18.27 2.38 -14.80
N GLU A 141 -18.66 1.18 -14.40
CA GLU A 141 -19.76 0.94 -13.47
C GLU A 141 -19.23 0.17 -12.24
N LEU A 142 -19.66 0.59 -11.06
CA LEU A 142 -19.39 -0.12 -9.81
C LEU A 142 -20.23 -1.41 -9.79
N VAL A 143 -19.57 -2.56 -9.69
CA VAL A 143 -20.20 -3.87 -9.55
C VAL A 143 -20.36 -4.23 -8.09
N SER A 144 -19.33 -3.99 -7.28
CA SER A 144 -19.31 -4.25 -5.84
C SER A 144 -18.37 -3.30 -5.10
N GLU A 145 -18.83 -2.80 -3.97
CA GLU A 145 -18.00 -2.00 -3.03
C GLU A 145 -16.86 -2.83 -2.42
N PHE A 146 -16.95 -4.15 -2.48
CA PHE A 146 -15.98 -5.08 -1.91
C PHE A 146 -15.47 -6.02 -2.99
N GLY A 147 -14.15 -6.02 -3.17
CA GLY A 147 -13.42 -6.98 -4.01
C GLY A 147 -12.93 -8.18 -3.22
N SER A 148 -11.82 -8.78 -3.66
CA SER A 148 -11.13 -9.86 -2.95
C SER A 148 -10.62 -9.45 -1.56
N THR A 149 -10.40 -8.14 -1.35
CA THR A 149 -9.99 -7.54 -0.09
C THR A 149 -10.81 -6.28 0.18
N ALA A 150 -10.87 -5.84 1.44
CA ALA A 150 -11.66 -4.68 1.84
C ALA A 150 -11.18 -3.35 1.22
N CYS A 151 -9.90 -3.27 0.87
CA CYS A 151 -9.30 -2.09 0.22
C CYS A 151 -9.60 -1.98 -1.28
N LYS A 152 -10.21 -3.01 -1.90
CA LYS A 152 -10.56 -3.04 -3.31
C LYS A 152 -12.07 -3.02 -3.52
N ALA A 153 -12.50 -2.39 -4.63
CA ALA A 153 -13.85 -2.45 -5.16
C ALA A 153 -13.80 -3.06 -6.55
N GLN A 154 -14.88 -3.67 -7.01
CA GLN A 154 -15.00 -4.25 -8.33
C GLN A 154 -15.77 -3.32 -9.27
N TYR A 155 -15.22 -3.10 -10.43
CA TYR A 155 -15.80 -2.30 -11.50
C TYR A 155 -15.89 -3.10 -12.79
N ARG A 156 -16.72 -2.62 -13.71
CA ARG A 156 -16.80 -3.09 -15.09
C ARG A 156 -16.68 -1.91 -16.03
N CYS A 157 -15.89 -2.05 -17.07
CA CYS A 157 -15.81 -1.05 -18.14
C CYS A 157 -16.96 -1.23 -19.10
N SER A 158 -17.71 -0.15 -19.40
CA SER A 158 -18.78 -0.18 -20.38
C SER A 158 -18.26 -0.10 -21.84
N SER A 159 -16.99 0.27 -22.04
CA SER A 159 -16.37 0.39 -23.37
C SER A 159 -15.73 -0.89 -23.86
N CYS A 160 -14.86 -1.52 -23.05
CA CYS A 160 -14.19 -2.78 -23.42
C CYS A 160 -14.80 -4.02 -22.76
N LEU A 161 -15.79 -3.83 -21.88
CA LEU A 161 -16.53 -4.87 -21.14
C LEU A 161 -15.70 -5.67 -20.11
N GLU A 162 -14.45 -5.32 -19.91
CA GLU A 162 -13.57 -5.98 -18.93
C GLU A 162 -13.96 -5.63 -17.50
N PRO A 163 -14.07 -6.62 -16.60
CA PRO A 163 -14.13 -6.40 -15.18
C PRO A 163 -12.72 -6.11 -14.64
N PHE A 164 -12.61 -5.26 -13.61
CA PHE A 164 -11.34 -4.95 -12.99
C PHE A 164 -11.52 -4.54 -11.53
N ASP A 165 -10.44 -4.69 -10.74
CA ASP A 165 -10.38 -4.18 -9.38
C ASP A 165 -9.92 -2.71 -9.38
N HIS A 166 -10.46 -1.94 -8.43
CA HIS A 166 -10.03 -0.58 -8.14
C HIS A 166 -9.58 -0.49 -6.68
N LEU A 167 -8.40 0.04 -6.44
CA LEU A 167 -7.94 0.33 -5.08
C LEU A 167 -8.65 1.60 -4.57
N LYS A 168 -9.39 1.46 -3.48
CA LYS A 168 -10.23 2.57 -2.94
C LYS A 168 -9.37 3.70 -2.36
N GLU A 169 -9.84 4.94 -2.48
CA GLU A 169 -9.26 6.09 -1.81
C GLU A 169 -9.54 6.04 -0.31
N ILE A 170 -8.48 6.20 0.50
CA ILE A 170 -8.51 6.22 1.96
C ILE A 170 -7.71 7.42 2.46
#